data_fdca0b5086f6ad500756e3cbfa331cf3
#
_entry.id   fdca0b5086f6ad500756e3cbfa331cf3
#
_cell.length_a   1.000
_cell.length_b   1.000
_cell.length_c   1.000
_cell.angle_alpha   90.00
_cell.angle_beta   90.00
_cell.angle_gamma   90.00
#
_symmetry.space_group_name_H-M   'P 1'
#
loop_
_entity.id
_entity.type
_entity.pdbx_description
1 polymer ?
#
loop_
_entity_poly.entity_id
_entity_poly.type
_entity_poly.pdbx_seq_one_letter_code
_entity_poly.pdbx_strand_id
1 'polypeptide(L)'
;MSTDLELLAAYKPVIMQDKKEPFIITAMGCTIFRETKKSDSFPKREIVINKKEVDFAIEYAIWYDFDIQHLYELEHVWVYVDYHGRVIKVEASFHGKFLNMVDLDNGELILENGTHPVVYAQPGKHALVPDPRVIRVIPAWLESCQEMAGADGVLVQDMFADQIHTDEDLQKMTETYIKEVFGFKPSMEFVPFTLENEKLMSWEELKQSIPDRVNKQIAVIKDYFHK
;
A
#
# COMPACT_ATOMS: atom_id res chain seq x y z
N MET A 1 17.62 -0.55 -24.56
CA MET A 1 16.48 -1.14 -23.85
C MET A 1 16.55 -0.59 -22.44
N SER A 2 15.50 0.08 -21.97
CA SER A 2 15.39 0.48 -20.57
C SER A 2 15.46 -0.78 -19.72
N THR A 3 16.18 -0.76 -18.61
CA THR A 3 16.13 -1.84 -17.64
C THR A 3 14.75 -1.89 -17.02
N ASP A 4 14.29 -3.04 -16.51
CA ASP A 4 12.99 -3.13 -15.83
C ASP A 4 12.90 -2.10 -14.68
N LEU A 5 14.00 -1.84 -13.98
CA LEU A 5 14.07 -0.83 -12.93
C LEU A 5 13.79 0.60 -13.44
N GLU A 6 14.34 0.98 -14.61
CA GLU A 6 14.05 2.29 -15.23
C GLU A 6 12.58 2.40 -15.62
N LEU A 7 11.98 1.32 -16.15
CA LEU A 7 10.57 1.25 -16.48
C LEU A 7 9.71 1.40 -15.21
N LEU A 8 10.01 0.67 -14.15
CA LEU A 8 9.31 0.75 -12.87
C LEU A 8 9.42 2.17 -12.27
N ALA A 9 10.59 2.77 -12.32
CA ALA A 9 10.79 4.13 -11.83
C ALA A 9 10.00 5.17 -12.61
N ALA A 10 9.85 5.00 -13.94
CA ALA A 10 9.16 5.96 -14.82
C ALA A 10 7.64 6.05 -14.57
N TYR A 11 7.02 5.01 -14.02
CA TYR A 11 5.57 4.95 -13.76
C TYR A 11 5.23 4.79 -12.26
N LYS A 12 6.22 4.92 -11.39
CA LYS A 12 6.03 4.78 -9.95
C LYS A 12 4.99 5.78 -9.42
N PRO A 13 4.00 5.33 -8.63
CA PRO A 13 2.98 6.22 -8.09
C PRO A 13 3.56 7.19 -7.05
N VAL A 14 2.98 8.37 -6.99
CA VAL A 14 3.14 9.34 -5.91
C VAL A 14 2.01 9.07 -4.90
N ILE A 15 2.39 8.68 -3.69
CA ILE A 15 1.43 8.41 -2.62
C ILE A 15 1.30 9.66 -1.75
N MET A 16 0.13 10.27 -1.78
CA MET A 16 -0.19 11.41 -0.94
C MET A 16 -0.57 10.89 0.45
N GLN A 17 0.25 11.14 1.46
CA GLN A 17 0.02 10.74 2.84
C GLN A 17 -0.36 11.94 3.71
N ASP A 18 -1.15 11.70 4.78
CA ASP A 18 -1.41 12.75 5.78
C ASP A 18 -0.08 13.25 6.36
N LYS A 19 0.04 14.56 6.53
CA LYS A 19 1.25 15.21 7.05
C LYS A 19 1.68 14.70 8.43
N LYS A 20 0.73 14.14 9.20
CA LYS A 20 0.96 13.56 10.52
C LYS A 20 1.02 12.04 10.51
N GLU A 21 1.04 11.41 9.33
CA GLU A 21 1.15 9.96 9.20
C GLU A 21 2.39 9.43 9.93
N PRO A 22 2.24 8.54 10.93
CA PRO A 22 3.39 8.00 11.65
C PRO A 22 4.13 6.90 10.89
N PHE A 23 3.50 6.35 9.83
CA PHE A 23 4.04 5.22 9.09
C PHE A 23 4.60 5.66 7.75
N ILE A 24 5.73 5.08 7.37
CA ILE A 24 6.37 5.32 6.08
C ILE A 24 6.35 4.06 5.23
N ILE A 25 6.32 4.24 3.92
CA ILE A 25 6.53 3.14 2.96
C ILE A 25 7.99 2.70 3.06
N THR A 26 8.22 1.43 3.35
CA THR A 26 9.60 0.92 3.56
C THR A 26 10.10 0.05 2.41
N ALA A 27 9.19 -0.46 1.55
CA ALA A 27 9.52 -1.21 0.35
C ALA A 27 8.36 -1.18 -0.66
N MET A 28 8.64 -1.50 -1.92
CA MET A 28 7.64 -1.63 -2.97
C MET A 28 8.02 -2.80 -3.88
N GLY A 29 7.19 -3.84 -3.85
CA GLY A 29 7.31 -5.01 -4.73
C GLY A 29 6.63 -4.73 -6.06
N CYS A 30 7.28 -5.04 -7.18
CA CYS A 30 6.78 -4.68 -8.50
C CYS A 30 6.63 -5.91 -9.39
N THR A 31 5.55 -5.92 -10.19
CA THR A 31 5.31 -6.93 -11.23
C THR A 31 4.90 -6.26 -12.53
N ILE A 32 5.54 -6.60 -13.65
CA ILE A 32 5.18 -6.13 -14.98
C ILE A 32 4.35 -7.20 -15.68
N PHE A 33 3.11 -6.87 -16.06
CA PHE A 33 2.20 -7.73 -16.79
C PHE A 33 2.17 -7.33 -18.26
N ARG A 34 2.62 -8.24 -19.13
CA ARG A 34 2.54 -8.07 -20.60
C ARG A 34 1.42 -8.90 -21.23
N GLU A 35 0.74 -9.70 -20.43
CA GLU A 35 -0.42 -10.53 -20.82
C GLU A 35 -1.38 -10.63 -19.62
N THR A 36 -2.61 -11.03 -19.88
CA THR A 36 -3.61 -11.23 -18.82
C THR A 36 -3.17 -12.36 -17.90
N LYS A 37 -3.03 -12.05 -16.61
CA LYS A 37 -2.59 -12.99 -15.57
C LYS A 37 -3.19 -12.60 -14.22
N LYS A 38 -3.37 -13.58 -13.32
CA LYS A 38 -3.69 -13.32 -11.92
C LYS A 38 -2.52 -12.65 -11.23
N SER A 39 -2.84 -11.72 -10.34
CA SER A 39 -1.86 -11.12 -9.44
C SER A 39 -1.41 -12.13 -8.39
N ASP A 40 -0.10 -12.23 -8.18
CA ASP A 40 0.48 -13.09 -7.14
C ASP A 40 0.47 -12.39 -5.77
N SER A 41 0.46 -11.04 -5.73
CA SER A 41 0.40 -10.22 -4.51
C SER A 41 -1.03 -9.91 -4.07
N PHE A 42 -2.01 -9.96 -4.99
CA PHE A 42 -3.43 -9.76 -4.75
C PHE A 42 -4.25 -10.92 -5.35
N PRO A 43 -4.27 -12.12 -4.74
CA PRO A 43 -4.68 -13.38 -5.38
C PRO A 43 -6.12 -13.42 -5.92
N LYS A 44 -7.01 -12.54 -5.45
CA LYS A 44 -8.41 -12.45 -5.91
C LYS A 44 -8.57 -11.61 -7.17
N ARG A 45 -7.46 -11.06 -7.72
CA ARG A 45 -7.48 -10.16 -8.87
C ARG A 45 -6.81 -10.76 -10.09
N GLU A 46 -7.44 -10.58 -11.25
CA GLU A 46 -6.84 -10.79 -12.57
C GLU A 46 -6.50 -9.43 -13.19
N ILE A 47 -5.26 -9.28 -13.65
CA ILE A 47 -4.79 -8.12 -14.40
C ILE A 47 -5.04 -8.37 -15.87
N VAL A 48 -6.06 -7.70 -16.42
CA VAL A 48 -6.50 -7.91 -17.81
C VAL A 48 -5.74 -6.98 -18.76
N ILE A 49 -5.00 -7.54 -19.69
CA ILE A 49 -4.27 -6.82 -20.74
C ILE A 49 -5.05 -6.89 -22.04
N ASN A 50 -5.83 -5.85 -22.34
CA ASN A 50 -6.45 -5.69 -23.65
C ASN A 50 -5.40 -5.26 -24.68
N LYS A 51 -4.89 -6.20 -25.45
CA LYS A 51 -3.83 -5.97 -26.46
C LYS A 51 -4.17 -4.97 -27.57
N LYS A 52 -5.41 -4.50 -27.67
CA LYS A 52 -5.77 -3.42 -28.60
C LYS A 52 -5.41 -2.03 -28.06
N GLU A 53 -5.28 -1.89 -26.76
CA GLU A 53 -5.15 -0.60 -26.06
C GLU A 53 -3.96 -0.57 -25.10
N VAL A 54 -3.65 -1.70 -24.45
CA VAL A 54 -2.65 -1.81 -23.38
C VAL A 54 -1.43 -2.57 -23.88
N ASP A 55 -0.26 -1.99 -23.79
CA ASP A 55 1.02 -2.66 -24.02
C ASP A 55 1.42 -3.50 -22.80
N PHE A 56 1.40 -2.86 -21.62
CA PHE A 56 1.68 -3.53 -20.34
C PHE A 56 0.94 -2.87 -19.19
N ALA A 57 0.86 -3.58 -18.07
CA ALA A 57 0.50 -3.00 -16.77
C ALA A 57 1.60 -3.25 -15.75
N ILE A 58 1.74 -2.33 -14.79
CA ILE A 58 2.64 -2.49 -13.65
C ILE A 58 1.80 -2.55 -12.38
N GLU A 59 2.06 -3.54 -11.54
CA GLU A 59 1.57 -3.64 -10.18
C GLU A 59 2.67 -3.17 -9.23
N TYR A 60 2.33 -2.25 -8.35
CA TYR A 60 3.16 -1.81 -7.24
C TYR A 60 2.49 -2.28 -5.95
N ALA A 61 3.09 -3.27 -5.28
CA ALA A 61 2.70 -3.75 -3.97
C ALA A 61 3.47 -2.95 -2.91
N ILE A 62 2.78 -2.07 -2.21
CA ILE A 62 3.33 -1.05 -1.32
C ILE A 62 3.33 -1.60 0.10
N TRP A 63 4.50 -1.71 0.71
CA TRP A 63 4.69 -2.28 2.02
C TRP A 63 4.83 -1.21 3.10
N TYR A 64 4.02 -1.36 4.16
CA TYR A 64 4.14 -0.64 5.43
C TYR A 64 4.40 -1.65 6.56
N ASP A 65 5.33 -1.32 7.46
CA ASP A 65 5.64 -2.18 8.61
C ASP A 65 4.50 -2.20 9.64
N PHE A 66 3.63 -1.17 9.65
CA PHE A 66 2.44 -1.07 10.48
C PHE A 66 1.28 -0.43 9.72
N ASP A 67 0.08 -0.85 10.05
CA ASP A 67 -1.19 -0.15 9.90
C ASP A 67 -1.62 0.39 11.27
N ILE A 68 -2.52 1.36 11.33
CA ILE A 68 -2.95 1.93 12.62
C ILE A 68 -3.76 0.94 13.47
N GLN A 69 -4.32 -0.11 12.89
CA GLN A 69 -5.08 -1.10 13.64
C GLN A 69 -4.36 -2.44 13.78
N HIS A 70 -3.36 -2.72 12.94
CA HIS A 70 -2.63 -4.00 12.98
C HIS A 70 -1.18 -3.89 12.51
N LEU A 71 -0.42 -4.94 12.81
CA LEU A 71 0.94 -5.09 12.33
C LEU A 71 0.93 -5.34 10.82
N TYR A 72 1.70 -4.57 10.08
CA TYR A 72 1.94 -4.46 8.65
C TYR A 72 0.70 -4.26 7.75
N GLU A 73 0.90 -3.63 6.59
CA GLU A 73 -0.09 -3.49 5.53
C GLU A 73 0.57 -3.64 4.15
N LEU A 74 -0.21 -4.11 3.19
CA LEU A 74 0.19 -4.30 1.80
C LEU A 74 -0.89 -3.72 0.88
N GLU A 75 -0.65 -2.51 0.38
CA GLU A 75 -1.54 -1.83 -0.57
C GLU A 75 -1.01 -1.91 -2.00
N HIS A 76 -1.88 -1.70 -2.98
CA HIS A 76 -1.53 -1.90 -4.39
C HIS A 76 -1.95 -0.74 -5.28
N VAL A 77 -1.10 -0.41 -6.25
CA VAL A 77 -1.45 0.45 -7.38
C VAL A 77 -1.18 -0.30 -8.68
N TRP A 78 -2.14 -0.28 -9.60
CA TRP A 78 -2.02 -0.88 -10.94
C TRP A 78 -2.06 0.21 -11.99
N VAL A 79 -0.98 0.32 -12.76
CA VAL A 79 -0.78 1.35 -13.79
C VAL A 79 -0.81 0.67 -15.16
N TYR A 80 -1.77 1.02 -16.02
CA TYR A 80 -1.90 0.49 -17.37
C TYR A 80 -1.36 1.49 -18.39
N VAL A 81 -0.48 1.03 -19.25
CA VAL A 81 0.26 1.86 -20.22
C VAL A 81 -0.03 1.39 -21.65
N ASP A 82 -0.26 2.34 -22.54
CA ASP A 82 -0.49 2.09 -23.95
C ASP A 82 0.84 1.94 -24.76
N TYR A 83 0.73 1.60 -26.04
CA TYR A 83 1.86 1.44 -26.96
C TYR A 83 2.65 2.72 -27.27
N HIS A 84 2.17 3.88 -26.79
CA HIS A 84 2.84 5.18 -26.89
C HIS A 84 3.50 5.62 -25.57
N GLY A 85 3.47 4.74 -24.56
CA GLY A 85 4.01 5.04 -23.22
C GLY A 85 3.10 5.93 -22.37
N ARG A 86 1.83 6.11 -22.74
CA ARG A 86 0.89 6.94 -21.97
C ARG A 86 0.17 6.07 -20.94
N VAL A 87 0.02 6.58 -19.73
CA VAL A 87 -0.85 5.98 -18.72
C VAL A 87 -2.31 6.20 -19.15
N ILE A 88 -3.05 5.11 -19.32
CA ILE A 88 -4.44 5.14 -19.80
C ILE A 88 -5.45 4.68 -18.75
N LYS A 89 -4.98 4.02 -17.68
CA LYS A 89 -5.83 3.58 -16.58
C LYS A 89 -4.98 3.41 -15.33
N VAL A 90 -5.52 3.79 -14.18
CA VAL A 90 -4.94 3.56 -12.87
C VAL A 90 -6.01 3.01 -11.93
N GLU A 91 -5.67 1.95 -11.22
CA GLU A 91 -6.51 1.39 -10.15
C GLU A 91 -5.67 1.24 -8.89
N ALA A 92 -6.29 1.31 -7.73
CA ALA A 92 -5.60 1.05 -6.47
C ALA A 92 -6.48 0.29 -5.48
N SER A 93 -5.85 -0.42 -4.56
CA SER A 93 -6.52 -1.22 -3.53
C SER A 93 -7.25 -0.35 -2.52
N PHE A 94 -8.38 -0.84 -2.07
CA PHE A 94 -9.25 -0.20 -1.10
C PHE A 94 -9.99 -1.27 -0.29
N HIS A 95 -9.55 -1.54 0.94
CA HIS A 95 -10.18 -2.50 1.85
C HIS A 95 -10.53 -3.86 1.20
N GLY A 96 -9.53 -4.49 0.57
CA GLY A 96 -9.69 -5.79 -0.11
C GLY A 96 -10.46 -5.75 -1.44
N LYS A 97 -10.81 -4.54 -1.91
CA LYS A 97 -11.36 -4.24 -3.24
C LYS A 97 -10.37 -3.35 -4.00
N PHE A 98 -10.80 -2.73 -5.10
CA PHE A 98 -10.02 -1.73 -5.82
C PHE A 98 -10.95 -0.69 -6.45
N LEU A 99 -10.42 0.53 -6.59
CA LEU A 99 -11.10 1.69 -7.18
C LEU A 99 -10.33 2.19 -8.39
N ASN A 100 -11.03 2.82 -9.33
CA ASN A 100 -10.39 3.63 -10.37
C ASN A 100 -9.86 4.93 -9.76
N MET A 101 -8.61 5.27 -10.08
CA MET A 101 -7.95 6.48 -9.59
C MET A 101 -8.11 7.59 -10.62
N VAL A 102 -9.23 8.29 -10.55
CA VAL A 102 -9.58 9.41 -11.44
C VAL A 102 -10.06 10.60 -10.61
N ASP A 103 -9.83 11.79 -11.11
CA ASP A 103 -10.39 13.01 -10.56
C ASP A 103 -11.93 12.91 -10.50
N LEU A 104 -12.52 13.18 -9.34
CA LEU A 104 -13.97 13.02 -9.13
C LEU A 104 -14.83 14.06 -9.85
N ASP A 105 -14.23 15.18 -10.27
CA ASP A 105 -14.95 16.29 -10.88
C ASP A 105 -14.98 16.18 -12.41
N ASN A 106 -13.94 15.60 -13.04
CA ASN A 106 -13.82 15.50 -14.50
C ASN A 106 -13.60 14.08 -15.03
N GLY A 107 -13.27 13.11 -14.17
CA GLY A 107 -13.01 11.71 -14.56
C GLY A 107 -11.66 11.46 -15.21
N GLU A 108 -10.75 12.44 -15.22
CA GLU A 108 -9.40 12.30 -15.80
C GLU A 108 -8.42 11.68 -14.81
N LEU A 109 -7.33 11.11 -15.32
CA LEU A 109 -6.24 10.61 -14.48
C LEU A 109 -5.45 11.79 -13.89
N ILE A 110 -5.12 11.69 -12.61
CA ILE A 110 -4.23 12.65 -11.93
C ILE A 110 -2.80 12.11 -12.04
N LEU A 111 -1.97 12.75 -12.86
CA LEU A 111 -0.62 12.31 -13.14
C LEU A 111 0.39 13.44 -12.86
N GLU A 112 1.41 13.17 -12.09
CA GLU A 112 2.59 14.03 -12.00
C GLU A 112 3.54 13.70 -13.16
N ASN A 113 4.07 14.74 -13.81
CA ASN A 113 4.97 14.62 -14.97
C ASN A 113 4.43 13.73 -16.12
N GLY A 114 3.10 13.49 -16.17
CA GLY A 114 2.43 12.73 -17.22
C GLY A 114 2.52 11.21 -17.11
N THR A 115 3.30 10.66 -16.18
CA THR A 115 3.50 9.20 -16.02
C THR A 115 3.33 8.69 -14.59
N HIS A 116 3.45 9.52 -13.57
CA HIS A 116 3.37 9.12 -12.18
C HIS A 116 1.95 9.30 -11.63
N PRO A 117 1.17 8.23 -11.42
CA PRO A 117 -0.17 8.36 -10.82
C PRO A 117 -0.10 8.98 -9.43
N VAL A 118 -0.99 9.94 -9.16
CA VAL A 118 -1.16 10.52 -7.82
C VAL A 118 -2.36 9.87 -7.15
N VAL A 119 -2.14 9.26 -5.99
CA VAL A 119 -3.18 8.60 -5.19
C VAL A 119 -3.05 9.01 -3.72
N TYR A 120 -4.17 9.00 -2.99
CA TYR A 120 -4.20 9.42 -1.59
C TYR A 120 -4.37 8.20 -0.68
N ALA A 121 -3.53 8.10 0.34
CA ALA A 121 -3.65 7.06 1.36
C ALA A 121 -4.59 7.53 2.48
N GLN A 122 -5.54 6.69 2.86
CA GLN A 122 -6.36 6.89 4.05
C GLN A 122 -5.43 6.93 5.27
N PRO A 123 -5.48 7.99 6.11
CA PRO A 123 -4.61 8.11 7.27
C PRO A 123 -4.63 6.86 8.15
N GLY A 124 -3.46 6.35 8.45
CA GLY A 124 -3.22 5.19 9.29
C GLY A 124 -3.62 3.84 8.69
N LYS A 125 -4.67 3.79 7.85
CA LYS A 125 -5.18 2.56 7.21
C LYS A 125 -4.59 2.29 5.83
N HIS A 126 -3.97 3.27 5.22
CA HIS A 126 -3.28 3.26 3.93
C HIS A 126 -4.12 2.86 2.71
N ALA A 127 -5.39 2.44 2.87
CA ALA A 127 -6.29 2.17 1.75
C ALA A 127 -6.32 3.35 0.79
N LEU A 128 -6.19 3.07 -0.52
CA LEU A 128 -5.93 4.11 -1.51
C LEU A 128 -7.22 4.65 -2.14
N VAL A 129 -7.31 5.97 -2.26
CA VAL A 129 -8.45 6.67 -2.84
C VAL A 129 -7.99 7.72 -3.86
N PRO A 130 -8.85 8.09 -4.83
CA PRO A 130 -8.51 9.09 -5.83
C PRO A 130 -8.51 10.53 -5.29
N ASP A 131 -9.23 10.78 -4.18
CA ASP A 131 -9.45 12.12 -3.65
C ASP A 131 -9.64 12.05 -2.12
N PRO A 132 -9.06 12.96 -1.33
CA PRO A 132 -9.23 13.00 0.13
C PRO A 132 -10.69 13.16 0.59
N ARG A 133 -11.58 13.69 -0.28
CA ARG A 133 -13.01 13.78 0.02
C ARG A 133 -13.65 12.43 0.28
N VAL A 134 -13.15 11.36 -0.37
CA VAL A 134 -13.61 9.98 -0.17
C VAL A 134 -13.34 9.51 1.26
N ILE A 135 -12.21 9.88 1.84
CA ILE A 135 -11.84 9.48 3.21
C ILE A 135 -12.88 9.95 4.22
N ARG A 136 -13.42 11.16 4.04
CA ARG A 136 -14.38 11.76 4.97
C ARG A 136 -15.75 11.06 5.04
N VAL A 137 -16.04 10.21 4.05
CA VAL A 137 -17.29 9.42 4.01
C VAL A 137 -17.08 7.95 4.41
N ILE A 138 -15.84 7.55 4.70
CA ILE A 138 -15.53 6.20 5.22
C ILE A 138 -15.98 6.16 6.70
N PRO A 139 -16.79 5.17 7.11
CA PRO A 139 -17.15 5.02 8.52
C PRO A 139 -15.91 4.87 9.42
N ALA A 140 -15.94 5.52 10.58
CA ALA A 140 -14.91 5.44 11.61
C ALA A 140 -13.47 5.79 11.14
N TRP A 141 -13.32 6.59 10.05
CA TRP A 141 -11.99 6.94 9.51
C TRP A 141 -11.12 7.69 10.53
N LEU A 142 -11.74 8.50 11.40
CA LEU A 142 -11.03 9.25 12.44
C LEU A 142 -10.77 8.37 13.67
N GLU A 143 -11.79 7.64 14.11
CA GLU A 143 -11.75 6.76 15.27
C GLU A 143 -10.71 5.64 15.08
N SER A 144 -10.51 5.15 13.84
CA SER A 144 -9.48 4.14 13.53
C SER A 144 -8.06 4.62 13.89
N CYS A 145 -7.78 5.91 13.75
CA CYS A 145 -6.48 6.48 14.10
C CYS A 145 -6.32 6.83 15.59
N GLN A 146 -7.39 6.77 16.37
CA GLN A 146 -7.46 7.19 17.78
C GLN A 146 -7.87 6.04 18.69
N GLU A 147 -9.16 5.98 19.11
CA GLU A 147 -9.64 5.00 20.09
C GLU A 147 -9.52 3.55 19.59
N MET A 148 -9.65 3.34 18.29
CA MET A 148 -9.55 2.02 17.65
C MET A 148 -8.13 1.68 17.17
N ALA A 149 -7.14 2.53 17.46
CA ALA A 149 -5.75 2.21 17.14
C ALA A 149 -5.34 0.90 17.83
N GLY A 150 -4.73 -0.01 17.06
CA GLY A 150 -4.30 -1.34 17.52
C GLY A 150 -5.40 -2.41 17.55
N ALA A 151 -6.66 -2.08 17.25
CA ALA A 151 -7.82 -2.95 17.51
C ALA A 151 -7.76 -4.37 16.90
N ASP A 152 -6.95 -4.57 15.84
CA ASP A 152 -6.84 -5.85 15.12
C ASP A 152 -5.52 -6.60 15.41
N GLY A 153 -4.58 -6.00 16.16
CA GLY A 153 -3.34 -6.61 16.62
C GLY A 153 -2.44 -7.16 15.51
N VAL A 154 -2.33 -8.46 15.37
CA VAL A 154 -1.55 -9.13 14.31
C VAL A 154 -2.50 -9.88 13.37
N LEU A 155 -2.74 -9.33 12.18
CA LEU A 155 -3.47 -10.02 11.13
C LEU A 155 -2.46 -10.72 10.20
N VAL A 156 -2.47 -12.06 10.18
CA VAL A 156 -1.59 -12.83 9.32
C VAL A 156 -2.33 -13.21 8.05
N GLN A 157 -1.82 -12.76 6.90
CA GLN A 157 -2.37 -13.16 5.60
C GLN A 157 -2.10 -14.64 5.34
N ASP A 158 -3.04 -15.34 4.67
CA ASP A 158 -2.97 -16.79 4.40
C ASP A 158 -1.63 -17.22 3.77
N MET A 159 -1.05 -16.38 2.91
CA MET A 159 0.22 -16.68 2.23
C MET A 159 1.44 -16.69 3.16
N PHE A 160 1.31 -16.23 4.39
CA PHE A 160 2.38 -16.15 5.40
C PHE A 160 2.05 -16.92 6.68
N ALA A 161 0.92 -17.63 6.74
CA ALA A 161 0.43 -18.33 7.95
C ALA A 161 1.41 -19.36 8.51
N ASP A 162 2.21 -19.99 7.65
CA ASP A 162 3.22 -20.97 8.06
C ASP A 162 4.53 -20.33 8.57
N GLN A 163 4.71 -19.01 8.41
CA GLN A 163 5.96 -18.31 8.69
C GLN A 163 5.85 -17.22 9.76
N ILE A 164 4.65 -16.70 9.97
CA ILE A 164 4.36 -15.68 10.99
C ILE A 164 3.44 -16.30 12.02
N HIS A 165 3.95 -16.42 13.26
CA HIS A 165 3.20 -17.02 14.36
C HIS A 165 2.75 -15.95 15.34
N THR A 166 1.51 -16.05 15.79
CA THR A 166 0.90 -15.18 16.78
C THR A 166 0.22 -15.99 17.87
N ASP A 167 0.14 -15.43 19.07
CA ASP A 167 -0.58 -15.93 20.23
C ASP A 167 -1.38 -14.78 20.89
N GLU A 168 -2.17 -15.09 21.90
CA GLU A 168 -3.00 -14.10 22.60
C GLU A 168 -2.18 -12.99 23.27
N ASP A 169 -1.00 -13.30 23.77
CA ASP A 169 -0.14 -12.33 24.45
C ASP A 169 0.45 -11.36 23.41
N LEU A 170 0.96 -11.86 22.29
CA LEU A 170 1.45 -11.03 21.20
C LEU A 170 0.35 -10.14 20.61
N GLN A 171 -0.89 -10.67 20.49
CA GLN A 171 -2.04 -9.87 20.04
C GLN A 171 -2.23 -8.66 20.96
N LYS A 172 -2.37 -8.87 22.27
CA LYS A 172 -2.57 -7.80 23.26
C LYS A 172 -1.41 -6.82 23.33
N MET A 173 -0.17 -7.33 23.24
CA MET A 173 1.02 -6.48 23.19
C MET A 173 0.99 -5.58 21.95
N THR A 174 0.65 -6.12 20.78
CA THR A 174 0.58 -5.36 19.53
C THR A 174 -0.53 -4.32 19.56
N GLU A 175 -1.73 -4.68 20.04
CA GLU A 175 -2.85 -3.75 20.25
C GLU A 175 -2.43 -2.55 21.10
N THR A 176 -1.83 -2.84 22.26
CA THR A 176 -1.39 -1.80 23.20
C THR A 176 -0.28 -0.95 22.61
N TYR A 177 0.73 -1.58 22.02
CA TYR A 177 1.87 -0.90 21.40
C TYR A 177 1.44 0.09 20.31
N ILE A 178 0.62 -0.36 19.35
CA ILE A 178 0.16 0.50 18.25
C ILE A 178 -0.63 1.68 18.81
N LYS A 179 -1.53 1.45 19.77
CA LYS A 179 -2.35 2.50 20.38
C LYS A 179 -1.52 3.54 21.11
N GLU A 180 -0.56 3.11 21.93
CA GLU A 180 0.25 4.01 22.75
C GLU A 180 1.32 4.77 21.95
N VAL A 181 1.91 4.12 20.95
CA VAL A 181 3.04 4.67 20.19
C VAL A 181 2.59 5.44 18.96
N PHE A 182 1.54 4.96 18.27
CA PHE A 182 1.17 5.47 16.94
C PHE A 182 -0.19 6.15 16.89
N GLY A 183 -1.06 6.03 17.91
CA GLY A 183 -2.34 6.70 17.93
C GLY A 183 -2.20 8.20 17.63
N PHE A 184 -2.91 8.72 16.62
CA PHE A 184 -2.78 10.11 16.19
C PHE A 184 -4.11 10.70 15.71
N LYS A 185 -4.15 12.03 15.61
CA LYS A 185 -5.27 12.75 14.97
C LYS A 185 -4.83 13.23 13.59
N PRO A 186 -5.38 12.66 12.51
CA PRO A 186 -5.07 13.09 11.15
C PRO A 186 -5.26 14.59 10.93
N SER A 187 -4.36 15.19 10.17
CA SER A 187 -4.43 16.61 9.81
C SER A 187 -5.38 16.85 8.63
N MET A 188 -5.56 15.87 7.78
CA MET A 188 -6.19 15.94 6.46
C MET A 188 -5.48 16.94 5.52
N GLU A 189 -4.22 17.26 5.80
CA GLU A 189 -3.27 17.89 4.90
C GLU A 189 -2.37 16.81 4.31
N PHE A 190 -2.35 16.67 3.00
CA PHE A 190 -1.62 15.60 2.33
C PHE A 190 -0.33 16.12 1.71
N VAL A 191 0.73 15.36 1.89
CA VAL A 191 2.05 15.63 1.32
C VAL A 191 2.51 14.41 0.49
N PRO A 192 3.25 14.63 -0.62
CA PRO A 192 3.73 13.52 -1.42
C PRO A 192 4.79 12.72 -0.65
N PHE A 193 4.61 11.41 -0.63
CA PHE A 193 5.65 10.47 -0.24
C PHE A 193 6.18 9.77 -1.49
N THR A 194 7.48 9.85 -1.70
CA THR A 194 8.16 9.19 -2.82
C THR A 194 9.21 8.23 -2.29
N LEU A 195 9.03 6.94 -2.57
CA LEU A 195 10.02 5.93 -2.25
C LEU A 195 11.25 6.10 -3.15
N GLU A 196 12.45 6.00 -2.58
CA GLU A 196 13.70 5.95 -3.37
C GLU A 196 13.71 4.74 -4.31
N ASN A 197 14.26 4.90 -5.52
CA ASN A 197 14.21 3.85 -6.54
C ASN A 197 14.97 2.58 -6.12
N GLU A 198 15.96 2.71 -5.25
CA GLU A 198 16.74 1.59 -4.67
C GLU A 198 15.90 0.67 -3.77
N LYS A 199 14.72 1.13 -3.37
CA LYS A 199 13.75 0.33 -2.58
C LYS A 199 12.68 -0.34 -3.43
N LEU A 200 12.70 -0.12 -4.76
CA LEU A 200 11.90 -0.91 -5.71
C LEU A 200 12.56 -2.27 -5.87
N MET A 201 11.77 -3.32 -5.80
CA MET A 201 12.22 -4.70 -5.96
C MET A 201 11.16 -5.52 -6.68
N SER A 202 11.47 -6.74 -7.10
CA SER A 202 10.44 -7.64 -7.61
C SER A 202 9.46 -8.02 -6.49
N TRP A 203 8.22 -8.37 -6.86
CA TRP A 203 7.26 -8.92 -5.89
C TRP A 203 7.83 -10.13 -5.15
N GLU A 204 8.54 -11.00 -5.85
CA GLU A 204 9.12 -12.21 -5.26
C GLU A 204 10.14 -11.88 -4.17
N GLU A 205 11.03 -10.89 -4.39
CA GLU A 205 11.98 -10.42 -3.39
C GLU A 205 11.28 -9.80 -2.18
N LEU A 206 10.25 -8.95 -2.40
CA LEU A 206 9.47 -8.41 -1.30
C LEU A 206 8.80 -9.53 -0.52
N LYS A 207 8.08 -10.44 -1.19
CA LYS A 207 7.38 -11.56 -0.58
C LYS A 207 8.29 -12.41 0.31
N GLN A 208 9.49 -12.73 -0.17
CA GLN A 208 10.47 -13.49 0.61
C GLN A 208 10.96 -12.74 1.85
N SER A 209 10.99 -11.41 1.82
CA SER A 209 11.44 -10.57 2.94
C SER A 209 10.37 -10.31 4.00
N ILE A 210 9.08 -10.52 3.69
CA ILE A 210 7.96 -10.17 4.58
C ILE A 210 8.03 -10.85 5.94
N PRO A 211 8.25 -12.17 6.05
CA PRO A 211 8.32 -12.82 7.37
C PRO A 211 9.39 -12.22 8.28
N ASP A 212 10.57 -11.92 7.73
CA ASP A 212 11.67 -11.31 8.50
C ASP A 212 11.33 -9.88 8.91
N ARG A 213 10.68 -9.09 8.04
CA ARG A 213 10.22 -7.73 8.36
C ARG A 213 9.22 -7.75 9.52
N VAL A 214 8.22 -8.64 9.45
CA VAL A 214 7.20 -8.79 10.50
C VAL A 214 7.84 -9.26 11.81
N ASN A 215 8.67 -10.29 11.77
CA ASN A 215 9.35 -10.81 12.96
C ASN A 215 10.25 -9.75 13.63
N LYS A 216 10.88 -8.87 12.84
CA LYS A 216 11.64 -7.73 13.37
C LYS A 216 10.75 -6.77 14.15
N GLN A 217 9.55 -6.45 13.64
CA GLN A 217 8.62 -5.57 14.35
C GLN A 217 8.04 -6.25 15.59
N ILE A 218 7.78 -7.56 15.53
CA ILE A 218 7.39 -8.35 16.71
C ILE A 218 8.46 -8.27 17.82
N ALA A 219 9.74 -8.33 17.46
CA ALA A 219 10.82 -8.17 18.43
C ALA A 219 10.81 -6.76 19.05
N VAL A 220 10.61 -5.70 18.25
CA VAL A 220 10.49 -4.33 18.75
C VAL A 220 9.32 -4.18 19.72
N ILE A 221 8.17 -4.77 19.40
CA ILE A 221 6.98 -4.76 20.27
C ILE A 221 7.30 -5.44 21.61
N LYS A 222 7.89 -6.63 21.58
CA LYS A 222 8.28 -7.36 22.80
C LYS A 222 9.26 -6.56 23.67
N ASP A 223 10.27 -5.96 23.04
CA ASP A 223 11.27 -5.14 23.74
C ASP A 223 10.65 -3.90 24.41
N TYR A 224 9.56 -3.35 23.86
CA TYR A 224 8.84 -2.23 24.45
C TYR A 224 8.28 -2.56 25.85
N PHE A 225 7.77 -3.79 26.04
CA PHE A 225 7.17 -4.23 27.30
C PHE A 225 8.17 -4.88 28.28
N HIS A 226 9.41 -5.08 27.86
CA HIS A 226 10.47 -5.62 28.74
C HIS A 226 11.36 -4.53 29.36
N LYS A 227 11.06 -3.26 29.12
CA LYS A 227 11.74 -2.11 29.73
C LYS A 227 11.02 -1.66 30.98
#